data_74b711cb6edc71278cf2325a5b4f6d03
#
_entry.id   74b711cb6edc71278cf2325a5b4f6d03
#
_cell.length_a   1.000
_cell.length_b   1.000
_cell.length_c   1.000
_cell.angle_alpha   90.00
_cell.angle_beta   90.00
_cell.angle_gamma   90.00
#
_symmetry.space_group_name_H-M   'P 1'
#
loop_
_entity.id
_entity.type
_entity.pdbx_description
1 polymer ?
#
loop_
_entity_poly.entity_id
_entity_poly.type
_entity_poly.pdbx_seq_one_letter_code
_entity_poly.pdbx_strand_id
1 'polypeptide(L)'
;MANSRLASKKTAAKQTTARNGASKSVPLWLGGGLIVLLLLVSALGLYRYTVAPDQSGEPIGGPIELPSTQGDFSLTQLGKDQLAVVSFGYTYCPDVCPMNQAVKKQALTQLTPEQRARVVPLMISVDPERDSIERLRKYTGFFGERFIGATGSQSQLEDIAERYGVIWRRVEADGSAMEYTIDHSASLYLVNRDGDIVQRVLYSPTADALTSALKAHLES
;
A
#
# COMPACT_ATOMS: atom_id res chain seq x y z
N MET A 1 -33.02 58.98 -75.05
CA MET A 1 -34.45 59.14 -74.78
C MET A 1 -34.65 58.98 -73.33
N ALA A 2 -34.73 60.10 -72.58
CA ALA A 2 -35.94 60.69 -72.04
C ALA A 2 -36.64 59.73 -71.06
N ASN A 3 -36.95 60.01 -69.84
CA ASN A 3 -37.36 61.21 -69.07
C ASN A 3 -37.42 60.76 -67.59
N SER A 4 -36.88 61.47 -66.62
CA SER A 4 -37.55 62.61 -65.93
C SER A 4 -38.64 62.20 -64.92
N ARG A 5 -38.43 62.54 -63.68
CA ARG A 5 -39.13 63.46 -62.73
C ARG A 5 -39.38 62.84 -61.34
N LEU A 6 -38.82 63.44 -60.43
CA LEU A 6 -39.33 64.39 -59.40
C LEU A 6 -39.95 63.82 -58.11
N ALA A 7 -39.22 63.99 -57.12
CA ALA A 7 -39.57 64.64 -55.82
C ALA A 7 -40.84 64.20 -55.08
N SER A 8 -40.73 63.89 -53.89
CA SER A 8 -41.43 64.54 -52.78
C SER A 8 -40.79 64.20 -51.39
N LYS A 9 -40.43 65.28 -50.69
CA LYS A 9 -40.15 65.32 -49.28
C LYS A 9 -41.36 64.88 -48.46
N LYS A 10 -41.20 64.01 -47.48
CA LYS A 10 -42.03 64.10 -46.26
C LYS A 10 -41.19 63.71 -45.06
N THR A 11 -41.07 64.71 -44.24
CA THR A 11 -40.59 64.73 -42.87
C THR A 11 -41.47 63.85 -41.97
N ALA A 12 -40.92 62.90 -41.22
CA ALA A 12 -41.65 62.31 -40.09
C ALA A 12 -40.70 61.89 -38.98
N ALA A 13 -40.80 62.63 -37.95
CA ALA A 13 -40.69 62.35 -36.50
C ALA A 13 -39.78 61.20 -36.02
N LYS A 14 -38.77 61.66 -35.32
CA LYS A 14 -37.90 60.90 -34.40
C LYS A 14 -38.71 60.42 -33.20
N GLN A 15 -39.09 59.15 -33.13
CA GLN A 15 -39.59 58.55 -31.90
C GLN A 15 -38.41 57.88 -31.16
N THR A 16 -38.08 58.54 -30.03
CA THR A 16 -37.14 58.12 -29.05
C THR A 16 -37.86 57.03 -28.19
N THR A 17 -37.60 55.76 -28.42
CA THR A 17 -38.02 54.72 -27.51
C THR A 17 -37.01 54.60 -26.37
N ALA A 18 -37.41 55.05 -25.21
CA ALA A 18 -36.71 54.81 -23.93
C ALA A 18 -36.73 53.33 -23.63
N ARG A 19 -35.55 52.70 -23.68
CA ARG A 19 -35.33 51.35 -23.15
C ARG A 19 -35.30 51.41 -21.65
N ASN A 20 -36.40 51.02 -20.98
CA ASN A 20 -36.41 50.72 -19.55
C ASN A 20 -35.51 49.53 -19.29
N GLY A 21 -34.30 49.77 -18.79
CA GLY A 21 -33.42 48.76 -18.22
C GLY A 21 -34.00 48.29 -16.89
N ALA A 22 -34.75 47.19 -16.91
CA ALA A 22 -35.14 46.53 -15.68
C ALA A 22 -33.86 45.87 -15.10
N SER A 23 -33.23 46.54 -14.16
CA SER A 23 -32.22 45.95 -13.29
C SER A 23 -32.91 44.85 -12.46
N LYS A 24 -32.66 43.57 -12.85
CA LYS A 24 -33.07 42.42 -12.03
C LYS A 24 -32.09 42.38 -10.84
N SER A 25 -32.49 42.97 -9.72
CA SER A 25 -31.80 42.80 -8.44
C SER A 25 -31.86 41.32 -8.06
N VAL A 26 -30.73 40.62 -8.14
CA VAL A 26 -30.59 39.26 -7.61
C VAL A 26 -30.77 39.36 -6.09
N PRO A 27 -31.73 38.66 -5.49
CA PRO A 27 -31.99 38.80 -4.06
C PRO A 27 -30.79 38.34 -3.26
N LEU A 28 -30.35 39.12 -2.31
CA LEU A 28 -29.11 38.99 -1.52
C LEU A 28 -29.01 37.61 -0.81
N TRP A 29 -30.13 36.98 -0.52
CA TRP A 29 -30.21 35.68 0.14
C TRP A 29 -29.80 34.49 -0.77
N LEU A 30 -29.91 34.63 -2.11
CA LEU A 30 -29.40 33.64 -3.06
C LEU A 30 -27.87 33.64 -3.11
N GLY A 31 -27.22 34.79 -2.93
CA GLY A 31 -25.75 34.87 -2.81
C GLY A 31 -25.21 34.26 -1.54
N GLY A 32 -25.91 34.42 -0.41
CA GLY A 32 -25.56 33.84 0.87
C GLY A 32 -25.62 32.30 0.84
N GLY A 33 -26.66 31.72 0.21
CA GLY A 33 -26.80 30.28 0.08
C GLY A 33 -25.66 29.63 -0.75
N LEU A 34 -25.23 30.30 -1.82
CA LEU A 34 -24.14 29.84 -2.66
C LEU A 34 -22.80 29.83 -1.90
N ILE A 35 -22.53 30.88 -1.12
CA ILE A 35 -21.31 30.96 -0.30
C ILE A 35 -21.28 29.86 0.76
N VAL A 36 -22.38 29.62 1.46
CA VAL A 36 -22.48 28.56 2.46
C VAL A 36 -22.26 27.17 1.81
N LEU A 37 -22.83 26.92 0.63
CA LEU A 37 -22.64 25.70 -0.11
C LEU A 37 -21.16 25.50 -0.51
N LEU A 38 -20.51 26.53 -1.01
CA LEU A 38 -19.09 26.49 -1.36
C LEU A 38 -18.21 26.22 -0.14
N LEU A 39 -18.52 26.84 1.01
CA LEU A 39 -17.79 26.58 2.25
C LEU A 39 -17.98 25.14 2.74
N LEU A 40 -19.19 24.59 2.65
CA LEU A 40 -19.47 23.20 3.01
C LEU A 40 -18.75 22.21 2.07
N VAL A 41 -18.75 22.47 0.77
CA VAL A 41 -18.03 21.64 -0.21
C VAL A 41 -16.52 21.72 0.03
N SER A 42 -15.99 22.93 0.30
CA SER A 42 -14.58 23.10 0.63
C SER A 42 -14.19 22.43 1.94
N ALA A 43 -15.04 22.55 2.97
CA ALA A 43 -14.82 21.88 4.26
C ALA A 43 -14.88 20.34 4.12
N LEU A 44 -15.84 19.84 3.34
CA LEU A 44 -15.94 18.40 3.05
C LEU A 44 -14.75 17.91 2.22
N GLY A 45 -14.29 18.69 1.25
CA GLY A 45 -13.10 18.42 0.47
C GLY A 45 -11.85 18.38 1.35
N LEU A 46 -11.68 19.37 2.23
CA LEU A 46 -10.57 19.41 3.19
C LEU A 46 -10.65 18.25 4.19
N TYR A 47 -11.83 17.94 4.72
CA TYR A 47 -12.05 16.79 5.58
C TYR A 47 -11.67 15.48 4.88
N ARG A 48 -12.12 15.30 3.64
CA ARG A 48 -11.74 14.12 2.82
C ARG A 48 -10.24 14.06 2.57
N TYR A 49 -9.60 15.19 2.31
CA TYR A 49 -8.16 15.27 2.08
C TYR A 49 -7.33 14.97 3.34
N THR A 50 -7.78 15.41 4.53
CA THR A 50 -7.05 15.23 5.80
C THR A 50 -7.38 13.92 6.53
N VAL A 51 -8.55 13.31 6.26
CA VAL A 51 -9.05 12.10 6.95
C VAL A 51 -9.11 10.89 6.03
N ALA A 52 -8.98 11.09 4.70
CA ALA A 52 -8.88 9.96 3.78
C ALA A 52 -7.64 9.13 4.16
N PRO A 53 -7.77 7.79 4.33
CA PRO A 53 -6.60 6.95 4.48
C PRO A 53 -5.68 7.18 3.29
N ASP A 54 -4.39 7.24 3.57
CA ASP A 54 -3.37 7.44 2.53
C ASP A 54 -3.54 6.38 1.44
N GLN A 55 -4.02 6.81 0.27
CA GLN A 55 -4.21 5.96 -0.91
C GLN A 55 -2.93 5.88 -1.75
N SER A 56 -1.78 6.26 -1.20
CA SER A 56 -0.49 6.17 -1.89
C SER A 56 -0.14 4.72 -2.28
N GLY A 57 -0.88 3.74 -1.72
CA GLY A 57 -0.60 2.32 -1.94
C GLY A 57 0.75 1.87 -1.36
N GLU A 58 1.45 2.77 -0.66
CA GLU A 58 2.66 2.46 0.08
C GLU A 58 2.29 1.68 1.35
N PRO A 59 2.99 0.59 1.65
CA PRO A 59 2.79 -0.17 2.88
C PRO A 59 3.04 0.71 4.11
N ILE A 60 2.09 0.76 5.03
CA ILE A 60 2.20 1.55 6.26
C ILE A 60 2.96 0.84 7.38
N GLY A 61 3.10 -0.52 7.29
CA GLY A 61 3.70 -1.31 8.35
C GLY A 61 2.78 -1.47 9.56
N GLY A 62 3.40 -1.59 10.73
CA GLY A 62 2.71 -1.73 12.01
C GLY A 62 3.08 -3.02 12.73
N PRO A 63 2.47 -3.29 13.90
CA PRO A 63 2.83 -4.42 14.75
C PRO A 63 2.60 -5.76 14.06
N ILE A 64 3.50 -6.70 14.33
CA ILE A 64 3.36 -8.12 14.01
C ILE A 64 3.43 -8.89 15.32
N GLU A 65 2.33 -9.55 15.67
CA GLU A 65 2.21 -10.40 16.84
C GLU A 65 1.53 -11.71 16.45
N LEU A 66 2.32 -12.79 16.36
CA LEU A 66 1.86 -14.06 15.85
C LEU A 66 2.50 -15.24 16.58
N PRO A 67 1.80 -16.37 16.74
CA PRO A 67 2.44 -17.64 17.05
C PRO A 67 3.54 -17.95 16.03
N SER A 68 4.68 -18.43 16.52
CA SER A 68 5.82 -18.72 15.67
C SER A 68 6.54 -20.03 16.04
N THR A 69 7.50 -20.38 15.22
CA THR A 69 8.36 -21.57 15.44
C THR A 69 9.27 -21.44 16.66
N GLN A 70 9.39 -20.25 17.24
CA GLN A 70 10.20 -19.96 18.42
C GLN A 70 9.36 -19.44 19.60
N GLY A 71 8.06 -19.73 19.64
CA GLY A 71 7.10 -19.20 20.60
C GLY A 71 6.32 -18.02 20.04
N ASP A 72 5.66 -17.25 20.89
CA ASP A 72 4.95 -16.05 20.44
C ASP A 72 5.96 -14.99 19.98
N PHE A 73 5.84 -14.59 18.73
CA PHE A 73 6.68 -13.57 18.11
C PHE A 73 6.00 -12.20 18.20
N SER A 74 6.75 -11.19 18.60
CA SER A 74 6.37 -9.80 18.47
C SER A 74 7.56 -8.98 18.00
N LEU A 75 7.35 -8.01 17.09
CA LEU A 75 8.39 -7.05 16.68
C LEU A 75 8.96 -6.28 17.88
N THR A 76 8.18 -6.04 18.93
CA THR A 76 8.63 -5.36 20.15
C THR A 76 9.71 -6.12 20.91
N GLN A 77 9.88 -7.42 20.66
CA GLN A 77 10.95 -8.25 21.23
C GLN A 77 12.32 -8.01 20.57
N LEU A 78 12.34 -7.37 19.40
CA LEU A 78 13.58 -7.00 18.74
C LEU A 78 14.36 -5.97 19.55
N GLY A 79 15.68 -6.05 19.53
CA GLY A 79 16.56 -4.98 20.00
C GLY A 79 16.36 -3.69 19.21
N LYS A 80 16.74 -2.56 19.77
CA LYS A 80 16.57 -1.24 19.12
C LYS A 80 17.33 -1.13 17.80
N ASP A 81 18.39 -1.89 17.65
CA ASP A 81 19.29 -1.93 16.51
C ASP A 81 19.07 -3.17 15.63
N GLN A 82 18.02 -3.97 15.91
CA GLN A 82 17.68 -5.14 15.12
C GLN A 82 16.59 -4.83 14.09
N LEU A 83 16.66 -5.56 12.98
CA LEU A 83 15.68 -5.52 11.89
C LEU A 83 15.13 -6.92 11.63
N ALA A 84 13.83 -7.03 11.46
CA ALA A 84 13.22 -8.20 10.85
C ALA A 84 13.26 -8.11 9.33
N VAL A 85 13.67 -9.18 8.65
CA VAL A 85 13.49 -9.34 7.20
C VAL A 85 12.25 -10.19 6.98
N VAL A 86 11.13 -9.51 6.79
CA VAL A 86 9.81 -10.12 6.66
C VAL A 86 9.53 -10.52 5.22
N SER A 87 9.06 -11.74 5.02
CA SER A 87 8.44 -12.21 3.78
C SER A 87 7.09 -12.84 4.07
N PHE A 88 6.15 -12.70 3.14
CA PHE A 88 4.88 -13.40 3.15
C PHE A 88 4.93 -14.56 2.15
N GLY A 89 4.27 -15.66 2.47
CA GLY A 89 4.30 -16.84 1.62
C GLY A 89 3.64 -18.06 2.27
N TYR A 90 3.92 -19.24 1.76
CA TYR A 90 3.40 -20.51 2.30
C TYR A 90 4.34 -21.68 1.96
N THR A 91 4.28 -22.76 2.73
CA THR A 91 5.27 -23.85 2.60
C THR A 91 5.07 -24.73 1.36
N TYR A 92 3.89 -24.71 0.75
CA TYR A 92 3.58 -25.43 -0.48
C TYR A 92 3.93 -24.66 -1.76
N CYS A 93 4.42 -23.41 -1.65
CA CYS A 93 4.87 -22.65 -2.81
C CYS A 93 6.07 -23.33 -3.47
N PRO A 94 6.00 -23.65 -4.78
CA PRO A 94 7.05 -24.46 -5.41
C PRO A 94 8.29 -23.66 -5.80
N ASP A 95 8.23 -22.30 -5.84
CA ASP A 95 9.28 -21.48 -6.45
C ASP A 95 9.64 -20.26 -5.61
N VAL A 96 8.79 -19.23 -5.60
CA VAL A 96 9.13 -17.89 -5.05
C VAL A 96 9.43 -17.93 -3.54
N CYS A 97 8.66 -18.70 -2.75
CA CYS A 97 8.86 -18.74 -1.31
C CYS A 97 10.19 -19.37 -0.90
N PRO A 98 10.58 -20.56 -1.40
CA PRO A 98 11.91 -21.10 -1.09
C PRO A 98 13.03 -20.20 -1.62
N MET A 99 12.86 -19.55 -2.78
CA MET A 99 13.83 -18.60 -3.30
C MET A 99 14.02 -17.41 -2.36
N ASN A 100 12.93 -16.80 -1.85
CA ASN A 100 13.01 -15.71 -0.86
C ASN A 100 13.78 -16.12 0.40
N GLN A 101 13.58 -17.34 0.90
CA GLN A 101 14.36 -17.82 2.06
C GLN A 101 15.83 -18.05 1.69
N ALA A 102 16.12 -18.57 0.51
CA ALA A 102 17.50 -18.74 0.02
C ALA A 102 18.21 -17.39 -0.14
N VAL A 103 17.53 -16.38 -0.69
CA VAL A 103 18.03 -15.00 -0.80
C VAL A 103 18.34 -14.41 0.57
N LYS A 104 17.45 -14.58 1.57
CA LYS A 104 17.74 -14.15 2.95
C LYS A 104 18.97 -14.85 3.51
N LYS A 105 19.06 -16.19 3.35
CA LYS A 105 20.22 -16.97 3.80
C LYS A 105 21.51 -16.46 3.18
N GLN A 106 21.52 -16.24 1.86
CA GLN A 106 22.68 -15.74 1.15
C GLN A 106 23.07 -14.33 1.60
N ALA A 107 22.09 -13.41 1.76
CA ALA A 107 22.35 -12.07 2.28
C ALA A 107 22.99 -12.12 3.67
N LEU A 108 22.46 -12.94 4.57
CA LEU A 108 23.02 -13.11 5.91
C LEU A 108 24.47 -13.63 5.89
N THR A 109 24.86 -14.46 4.91
CA THR A 109 26.28 -14.92 4.81
C THR A 109 27.24 -13.83 4.34
N GLN A 110 26.74 -12.77 3.69
CA GLN A 110 27.51 -11.61 3.23
C GLN A 110 27.64 -10.49 4.27
N LEU A 111 27.01 -10.64 5.44
CA LEU A 111 27.11 -9.74 6.58
C LEU A 111 28.21 -10.18 7.54
N THR A 112 28.80 -9.22 8.27
CA THR A 112 29.69 -9.55 9.39
C THR A 112 28.92 -10.30 10.48
N PRO A 113 29.58 -11.02 11.40
CA PRO A 113 28.89 -11.68 12.51
C PRO A 113 28.03 -10.71 13.35
N GLU A 114 28.54 -9.49 13.59
CA GLU A 114 27.87 -8.43 14.35
C GLU A 114 26.62 -7.93 13.61
N GLN A 115 26.75 -7.62 12.33
CA GLN A 115 25.60 -7.22 11.49
C GLN A 115 24.56 -8.32 11.41
N ARG A 116 25.00 -9.58 11.22
CA ARG A 116 24.11 -10.73 11.15
C ARG A 116 23.34 -10.95 12.44
N ALA A 117 23.96 -10.69 13.61
CA ALA A 117 23.29 -10.81 14.90
C ALA A 117 22.10 -9.84 15.03
N ARG A 118 22.14 -8.73 14.31
CA ARG A 118 21.08 -7.69 14.30
C ARG A 118 19.94 -7.98 13.30
N VAL A 119 19.97 -9.08 12.55
CA VAL A 119 18.95 -9.41 11.55
C VAL A 119 18.16 -10.63 11.95
N VAL A 120 16.84 -10.53 11.93
CA VAL A 120 15.89 -11.61 12.22
C VAL A 120 15.13 -11.99 10.94
N PRO A 121 15.44 -13.13 10.30
CA PRO A 121 14.72 -13.59 9.13
C PRO A 121 13.37 -14.20 9.53
N LEU A 122 12.27 -13.51 9.16
CA LEU A 122 10.89 -13.89 9.47
C LEU A 122 10.13 -14.24 8.18
N MET A 123 9.45 -15.38 8.19
CA MET A 123 8.46 -15.75 7.19
C MET A 123 7.08 -15.80 7.84
N ILE A 124 6.12 -15.06 7.29
CA ILE A 124 4.72 -15.13 7.70
C ILE A 124 3.97 -15.97 6.67
N SER A 125 3.41 -17.09 7.12
CA SER A 125 2.56 -17.89 6.25
C SER A 125 1.18 -17.27 6.14
N VAL A 126 0.70 -17.15 4.91
CA VAL A 126 -0.66 -16.72 4.55
C VAL A 126 -1.60 -17.91 4.28
N ASP A 127 -1.19 -19.11 4.65
CA ASP A 127 -1.93 -20.35 4.46
C ASP A 127 -2.10 -21.11 5.80
N PRO A 128 -2.87 -20.56 6.74
CA PRO A 128 -3.02 -21.18 8.06
C PRO A 128 -3.71 -22.54 8.04
N GLU A 129 -4.41 -22.89 6.96
CA GLU A 129 -5.08 -24.17 6.81
C GLU A 129 -4.07 -25.32 6.63
N ARG A 130 -2.99 -25.09 5.87
CA ARG A 130 -1.95 -26.11 5.57
C ARG A 130 -0.66 -25.92 6.34
N ASP A 131 -0.36 -24.72 6.83
CA ASP A 131 0.91 -24.36 7.46
C ASP A 131 0.80 -24.31 8.99
N SER A 132 0.87 -25.48 9.63
CA SER A 132 1.02 -25.55 11.10
C SER A 132 2.39 -25.01 11.56
N ILE A 133 2.51 -24.62 12.83
CA ILE A 133 3.80 -24.21 13.44
C ILE A 133 4.87 -25.32 13.30
N GLU A 134 4.48 -26.59 13.43
CA GLU A 134 5.41 -27.70 13.24
C GLU A 134 5.91 -27.78 11.80
N ARG A 135 5.01 -27.61 10.82
CA ARG A 135 5.37 -27.59 9.40
C ARG A 135 6.27 -26.40 9.07
N LEU A 136 5.94 -25.21 9.55
CA LEU A 136 6.77 -24.02 9.40
C LEU A 136 8.16 -24.23 10.02
N ARG A 137 8.25 -24.89 11.17
CA ARG A 137 9.55 -25.19 11.82
C ARG A 137 10.42 -26.09 10.93
N LYS A 138 9.85 -27.13 10.34
CA LYS A 138 10.57 -28.00 9.40
C LYS A 138 11.02 -27.22 8.17
N TYR A 139 10.15 -26.40 7.61
CA TYR A 139 10.43 -25.61 6.41
C TYR A 139 11.49 -24.54 6.66
N THR A 140 11.31 -23.69 7.65
CA THR A 140 12.26 -22.60 7.92
C THR A 140 13.59 -23.11 8.45
N GLY A 141 13.59 -24.20 9.21
CA GLY A 141 14.79 -24.86 9.73
C GLY A 141 15.75 -25.36 8.64
N PHE A 142 15.24 -25.68 7.44
CA PHE A 142 16.08 -26.01 6.29
C PHE A 142 17.01 -24.85 5.86
N PHE A 143 16.58 -23.62 6.09
CA PHE A 143 17.38 -22.43 5.75
C PHE A 143 18.33 -22.02 6.88
N GLY A 144 18.05 -22.41 8.12
CA GLY A 144 18.90 -22.19 9.28
C GLY A 144 18.11 -22.01 10.57
N GLU A 145 18.74 -22.24 11.71
CA GLU A 145 18.11 -22.19 13.04
C GLU A 145 17.54 -20.80 13.40
N ARG A 146 18.07 -19.74 12.79
CA ARG A 146 17.63 -18.37 13.01
C ARG A 146 16.36 -17.99 12.25
N PHE A 147 15.95 -18.83 11.29
CA PHE A 147 14.78 -18.53 10.47
C PHE A 147 13.51 -18.83 11.24
N ILE A 148 12.69 -17.79 11.42
CA ILE A 148 11.42 -17.86 12.12
C ILE A 148 10.30 -18.01 11.10
N GLY A 149 9.42 -18.97 11.31
CA GLY A 149 8.14 -19.08 10.63
C GLY A 149 7.03 -18.68 11.58
N ALA A 150 6.10 -17.86 11.14
CA ALA A 150 4.95 -17.43 11.92
C ALA A 150 3.67 -17.59 11.10
N THR A 151 2.56 -17.81 11.78
CA THR A 151 1.22 -17.81 11.18
C THR A 151 0.20 -17.46 12.27
N GLY A 152 -1.05 -17.25 11.89
CA GLY A 152 -2.10 -16.89 12.85
C GLY A 152 -3.48 -17.21 12.31
N SER A 153 -4.52 -16.64 12.92
CA SER A 153 -5.86 -16.72 12.36
C SER A 153 -5.95 -15.97 11.02
N GLN A 154 -6.89 -16.37 10.19
CA GLN A 154 -7.16 -15.71 8.90
C GLN A 154 -7.28 -14.18 9.06
N SER A 155 -8.05 -13.73 10.06
CA SER A 155 -8.25 -12.29 10.31
C SER A 155 -6.98 -11.54 10.73
N GLN A 156 -6.09 -12.17 11.51
CA GLN A 156 -4.81 -11.58 11.86
C GLN A 156 -3.90 -11.44 10.64
N LEU A 157 -3.88 -12.46 9.77
CA LEU A 157 -3.08 -12.45 8.56
C LEU A 157 -3.59 -11.42 7.55
N GLU A 158 -4.91 -11.27 7.41
CA GLU A 158 -5.54 -10.25 6.56
C GLU A 158 -5.19 -8.83 7.02
N ASP A 159 -5.32 -8.55 8.32
CA ASP A 159 -4.95 -7.26 8.90
C ASP A 159 -3.47 -6.91 8.65
N ILE A 160 -2.56 -7.86 8.93
CA ILE A 160 -1.13 -7.64 8.70
C ILE A 160 -0.85 -7.46 7.20
N ALA A 161 -1.44 -8.31 6.34
CA ALA A 161 -1.23 -8.22 4.89
C ALA A 161 -1.69 -6.88 4.33
N GLU A 162 -2.85 -6.37 4.77
CA GLU A 162 -3.35 -5.05 4.37
C GLU A 162 -2.36 -3.94 4.75
N ARG A 163 -1.91 -3.90 6.00
CA ARG A 163 -0.95 -2.88 6.49
C ARG A 163 0.41 -2.95 5.77
N TYR A 164 0.85 -4.13 5.37
CA TYR A 164 2.09 -4.34 4.63
C TYR A 164 1.92 -4.25 3.11
N GLY A 165 0.71 -3.91 2.62
CA GLY A 165 0.43 -3.83 1.19
C GLY A 165 0.63 -5.16 0.46
N VAL A 166 0.40 -6.28 1.16
CA VAL A 166 0.54 -7.64 0.61
C VAL A 166 -0.79 -8.09 0.05
N ILE A 167 -0.81 -8.28 -1.25
CA ILE A 167 -1.95 -8.89 -1.94
C ILE A 167 -1.72 -10.39 -1.97
N TRP A 168 -2.70 -11.17 -1.56
CA TRP A 168 -2.71 -12.62 -1.68
C TRP A 168 -4.09 -13.14 -2.04
N ARG A 169 -4.12 -14.21 -2.81
CA ARG A 169 -5.35 -14.79 -3.34
C ARG A 169 -5.19 -16.29 -3.52
N ARG A 170 -6.13 -17.06 -2.98
CA ARG A 170 -6.25 -18.49 -3.26
C ARG A 170 -6.70 -18.70 -4.70
N VAL A 171 -6.02 -19.60 -5.42
CA VAL A 171 -6.33 -20.00 -6.79
C VAL A 171 -6.49 -21.51 -6.80
N GLU A 172 -7.69 -21.98 -7.10
CA GLU A 172 -7.97 -23.42 -7.19
C GLU A 172 -7.14 -24.03 -8.33
N ALA A 173 -6.58 -25.21 -8.06
CA ALA A 173 -5.72 -25.93 -9.00
C ALA A 173 -6.34 -27.30 -9.30
N ASP A 174 -7.48 -27.28 -10.01
CA ASP A 174 -8.24 -28.48 -10.35
C ASP A 174 -7.36 -29.55 -11.00
N GLY A 175 -7.41 -30.76 -10.44
CA GLY A 175 -6.61 -31.88 -10.92
C GLY A 175 -5.14 -31.88 -10.50
N SER A 176 -4.70 -30.93 -9.69
CA SER A 176 -3.37 -30.89 -9.08
C SER A 176 -3.38 -31.56 -7.70
N ALA A 177 -2.28 -32.24 -7.35
CA ALA A 177 -2.09 -32.76 -5.99
C ALA A 177 -1.97 -31.66 -4.92
N MET A 178 -1.88 -30.40 -5.32
CA MET A 178 -1.79 -29.25 -4.42
C MET A 178 -3.15 -28.66 -4.05
N GLU A 179 -4.25 -29.11 -4.69
CA GLU A 179 -5.62 -28.63 -4.51
C GLU A 179 -5.78 -27.14 -4.85
N TYR A 180 -4.92 -26.28 -4.32
CA TYR A 180 -4.87 -24.85 -4.61
C TYR A 180 -3.47 -24.29 -4.48
N THR A 181 -3.25 -23.14 -5.11
CA THR A 181 -2.09 -22.26 -4.94
C THR A 181 -2.49 -20.93 -4.33
N ILE A 182 -1.52 -20.18 -3.83
CA ILE A 182 -1.75 -18.81 -3.35
C ILE A 182 -0.83 -17.87 -4.11
N ASP A 183 -1.45 -17.00 -4.92
CA ASP A 183 -0.75 -15.86 -5.51
C ASP A 183 -0.51 -14.83 -4.41
N HIS A 184 0.72 -14.37 -4.24
CA HIS A 184 1.05 -13.37 -3.22
C HIS A 184 2.17 -12.45 -3.67
N SER A 185 2.24 -11.26 -3.04
CA SER A 185 3.34 -10.32 -3.24
C SER A 185 4.66 -10.92 -2.75
N ALA A 186 5.71 -10.84 -3.58
CA ALA A 186 7.01 -11.49 -3.33
C ALA A 186 8.07 -10.58 -2.70
N SER A 187 7.73 -9.32 -2.37
CA SER A 187 8.66 -8.37 -1.76
C SER A 187 9.14 -8.82 -0.38
N LEU A 188 10.34 -8.39 -0.02
CA LEU A 188 10.88 -8.46 1.33
C LEU A 188 10.76 -7.11 2.00
N TYR A 189 10.50 -7.10 3.29
CA TYR A 189 10.36 -5.87 4.08
C TYR A 189 11.39 -5.87 5.20
N LEU A 190 12.18 -4.81 5.29
CA LEU A 190 13.01 -4.53 6.46
C LEU A 190 12.15 -3.76 7.45
N VAL A 191 11.96 -4.32 8.62
CA VAL A 191 11.01 -3.79 9.63
C VAL A 191 11.73 -3.64 10.96
N ASN A 192 11.59 -2.48 11.60
CA ASN A 192 12.13 -2.23 12.92
C ASN A 192 11.19 -2.76 14.02
N ARG A 193 11.61 -2.62 15.28
CA ARG A 193 10.83 -3.07 16.43
C ARG A 193 9.49 -2.34 16.63
N ASP A 194 9.38 -1.12 16.08
CA ASP A 194 8.19 -0.29 16.22
C ASP A 194 7.15 -0.57 15.11
N GLY A 195 7.52 -1.46 14.18
CA GLY A 195 6.68 -1.87 13.05
C GLY A 195 6.86 -1.02 11.80
N ASP A 196 7.79 -0.05 11.82
CA ASP A 196 8.04 0.77 10.63
C ASP A 196 8.76 -0.04 9.56
N ILE A 197 8.27 0.04 8.34
CA ILE A 197 8.95 -0.50 7.17
C ILE A 197 10.06 0.48 6.79
N VAL A 198 11.29 0.20 7.20
CA VAL A 198 12.44 1.05 6.90
C VAL A 198 12.89 0.91 5.45
N GLN A 199 12.60 -0.23 4.82
CA GLN A 199 12.82 -0.44 3.39
C GLN A 199 12.00 -1.62 2.85
N ARG A 200 11.42 -1.46 1.68
CA ARG A 200 10.86 -2.54 0.86
C ARG A 200 11.89 -2.93 -0.20
N VAL A 201 12.22 -4.22 -0.26
CA VAL A 201 13.12 -4.80 -1.27
C VAL A 201 12.28 -5.62 -2.24
N LEU A 202 12.26 -5.24 -3.49
CA LEU A 202 11.53 -5.96 -4.52
C LEU A 202 12.13 -7.36 -4.73
N TYR A 203 11.29 -8.29 -5.16
CA TYR A 203 11.75 -9.64 -5.46
C TYR A 203 12.93 -9.63 -6.44
N SER A 204 13.96 -10.37 -6.07
CA SER A 204 15.12 -10.65 -6.90
C SER A 204 15.60 -12.07 -6.60
N PRO A 205 16.01 -12.85 -7.60
CA PRO A 205 16.59 -14.17 -7.38
C PRO A 205 18.02 -14.13 -6.79
N THR A 206 18.62 -12.93 -6.69
CA THR A 206 19.94 -12.70 -6.07
C THR A 206 19.83 -11.94 -4.77
N ALA A 207 20.83 -12.09 -3.89
CA ALA A 207 20.86 -11.45 -2.58
C ALA A 207 21.37 -10.00 -2.60
N ASP A 208 21.80 -9.48 -3.74
CA ASP A 208 22.53 -8.21 -3.81
C ASP A 208 21.69 -7.03 -3.29
N ALA A 209 20.46 -6.91 -3.74
CA ALA A 209 19.55 -5.84 -3.31
C ALA A 209 19.28 -5.91 -1.79
N LEU A 210 19.00 -7.12 -1.27
CA LEU A 210 18.77 -7.30 0.17
C LEU A 210 20.02 -7.04 0.98
N THR A 211 21.18 -7.53 0.53
CA THR A 211 22.46 -7.31 1.21
C THR A 211 22.81 -5.83 1.29
N SER A 212 22.64 -5.11 0.18
CA SER A 212 22.93 -3.66 0.12
C SER A 212 21.97 -2.89 1.05
N ALA A 213 20.69 -3.22 1.05
CA ALA A 213 19.70 -2.63 1.93
C ALA A 213 20.05 -2.88 3.42
N LEU A 214 20.38 -4.13 3.78
CA LEU A 214 20.77 -4.47 5.16
C LEU A 214 22.02 -3.71 5.60
N LYS A 215 23.08 -3.67 4.79
CA LYS A 215 24.29 -2.93 5.13
C LYS A 215 24.03 -1.45 5.36
N ALA A 216 23.25 -0.81 4.48
CA ALA A 216 22.92 0.60 4.61
C ALA A 216 22.22 0.94 5.95
N HIS A 217 21.34 0.06 6.44
CA HIS A 217 20.62 0.27 7.70
C HIS A 217 21.38 -0.23 8.94
N LEU A 218 22.34 -1.13 8.79
CA LEU A 218 23.12 -1.67 9.90
C LEU A 218 24.44 -0.90 10.16
N GLU A 219 24.88 -0.05 9.24
CA GLU A 219 26.04 0.82 9.38
C GLU A 219 25.71 2.19 9.99
N SER A 220 24.43 2.53 10.06
CA SER A 220 23.90 3.72 10.74
C SER A 220 23.64 3.41 12.21
#